data_610902e14ac0dfeafd19169cd8c27792
#
_entry.id   610902e14ac0dfeafd19169cd8c27792
#
_cell.length_a   1.000
_cell.length_b   1.000
_cell.length_c   1.000
_cell.angle_alpha   90.00
_cell.angle_beta   90.00
_cell.angle_gamma   90.00
#
_symmetry.space_group_name_H-M   'P 1'
#
loop_
_entity.id
_entity.type
_entity.pdbx_description
1 polymer ?
#
loop_
_entity_poly.entity_id
_entity_poly.type
_entity_poly.pdbx_seq_one_letter_code
_entity_poly.pdbx_strand_id
1 'polypeptide(L)'
;ATVVGKPLLEDKYMGHATEKIFLPLLQTTAPDLLDYYMPENGVFHNLILGKIKTAYPGHAQQIMHAFWGVGQMSFVKHAIFVDQDAPELPSMEVIPYILNRFTTENILITKGVVDALDHSSPKFAVGGKLGIDCTGNEMTPLGIDILEDAVLLEKMQNISKDIKGLKQYYKNTSNPIVVITVEKNRSQKYLVDELSLLFKHIKILVIVDEKNNDLENAYMLVWRVVNNIDSNRDIYINGQTVSIDATNKNGH
;
A
#
# COMPACT_ATOMS: atom_id res chain seq x y z
N ALA A 1 7.70 -20.77 7.78
CA ALA A 1 6.30 -20.86 8.19
C ALA A 1 5.53 -19.78 7.47
N THR A 2 4.55 -20.14 6.68
CA THR A 2 3.69 -19.18 6.00
C THR A 2 2.77 -18.55 7.06
N VAL A 3 2.79 -17.23 7.20
CA VAL A 3 1.82 -16.55 8.07
C VAL A 3 0.45 -16.61 7.38
N VAL A 4 -0.39 -17.52 7.82
CA VAL A 4 -1.73 -17.75 7.24
C VAL A 4 -2.86 -17.12 8.04
N GLY A 5 -2.55 -16.17 8.91
CA GLY A 5 -3.54 -15.56 9.77
C GLY A 5 -3.08 -14.24 10.38
N LYS A 6 -3.82 -13.78 11.37
CA LYS A 6 -3.48 -12.57 12.13
C LYS A 6 -2.07 -12.71 12.72
N PRO A 7 -1.19 -11.70 12.63
CA PRO A 7 0.12 -11.69 13.27
C PRO A 7 0.01 -11.99 14.77
N LEU A 8 0.97 -12.72 15.31
CA LEU A 8 1.05 -12.99 16.72
C LEU A 8 1.32 -11.70 17.50
N LEU A 9 0.80 -11.58 18.73
CA LEU A 9 1.08 -10.43 19.59
C LEU A 9 2.58 -10.24 19.88
N GLU A 10 3.34 -11.35 19.93
CA GLU A 10 4.79 -11.34 20.08
C GLU A 10 5.46 -10.55 18.97
N ASP A 11 5.04 -10.77 17.74
CA ASP A 11 5.58 -10.11 16.56
C ASP A 11 5.34 -8.59 16.62
N LYS A 12 4.17 -8.17 17.11
CA LYS A 12 3.85 -6.77 17.32
C LYS A 12 4.83 -6.11 18.30
N TYR A 13 5.04 -6.71 19.47
CA TYR A 13 5.91 -6.13 20.49
C TYR A 13 7.38 -6.15 20.06
N MET A 14 7.83 -7.24 19.41
CA MET A 14 9.17 -7.29 18.81
C MET A 14 9.35 -6.22 17.73
N GLY A 15 8.38 -6.01 16.87
CA GLY A 15 8.40 -4.96 15.86
C GLY A 15 8.62 -3.59 16.49
N HIS A 16 7.79 -3.22 17.47
CA HIS A 16 7.89 -1.93 18.13
C HIS A 16 9.19 -1.74 18.90
N ALA A 17 9.71 -2.79 19.56
CA ALA A 17 11.03 -2.71 20.19
C ALA A 17 12.14 -2.50 19.15
N THR A 18 12.06 -3.22 18.03
CA THR A 18 13.00 -3.13 16.92
C THR A 18 13.01 -1.73 16.30
N GLU A 19 11.85 -1.10 16.10
CA GLU A 19 11.75 0.29 15.63
C GLU A 19 12.59 1.25 16.46
N LYS A 20 12.44 1.19 17.77
CA LYS A 20 13.13 2.12 18.68
C LYS A 20 14.62 1.82 18.82
N ILE A 21 15.02 0.55 18.78
CA ILE A 21 16.43 0.14 18.86
C ILE A 21 17.19 0.51 17.58
N PHE A 22 16.59 0.34 16.43
CA PHE A 22 17.27 0.56 15.14
C PHE A 22 17.13 1.98 14.60
N LEU A 23 16.23 2.81 15.12
CA LEU A 23 16.08 4.20 14.68
C LEU A 23 17.42 4.97 14.69
N PRO A 24 18.21 4.99 15.79
CA PRO A 24 19.50 5.70 15.79
C PRO A 24 20.49 5.15 14.76
N LEU A 25 20.43 3.84 14.48
CA LEU A 25 21.29 3.22 13.47
C LEU A 25 20.89 3.66 12.06
N LEU A 26 19.59 3.69 11.76
CA LEU A 26 19.09 4.20 10.48
C LEU A 26 19.42 5.69 10.30
N GLN A 27 19.37 6.48 11.35
CA GLN A 27 19.74 7.89 11.32
C GLN A 27 21.21 8.15 10.98
N THR A 28 22.09 7.15 11.07
CA THR A 28 23.48 7.29 10.59
C THR A 28 23.56 7.40 9.07
N THR A 29 22.59 6.83 8.33
CA THR A 29 22.52 6.86 6.87
C THR A 29 21.38 7.74 6.34
N ALA A 30 20.39 8.02 7.17
CA ALA A 30 19.24 8.87 6.90
C ALA A 30 19.01 9.83 8.09
N PRO A 31 19.85 10.87 8.28
CA PRO A 31 19.82 11.71 9.48
C PRO A 31 18.49 12.48 9.65
N ASP A 32 17.78 12.74 8.59
CA ASP A 32 16.49 13.44 8.60
C ASP A 32 15.29 12.50 8.81
N LEU A 33 15.51 11.20 9.05
CA LEU A 33 14.49 10.28 9.52
C LEU A 33 14.18 10.59 10.99
N LEU A 34 12.96 11.06 11.27
CA LEU A 34 12.53 11.43 12.62
C LEU A 34 11.98 10.23 13.39
N ASP A 35 11.17 9.41 12.72
CA ASP A 35 10.59 8.18 13.28
C ASP A 35 10.18 7.25 12.14
N TYR A 36 9.93 5.98 12.48
CA TYR A 36 9.28 5.04 11.57
C TYR A 36 8.45 4.04 12.36
N TYR A 37 7.44 3.49 11.71
CA TYR A 37 6.48 2.58 12.31
C TYR A 37 6.21 1.40 11.37
N MET A 38 6.19 0.20 11.92
CA MET A 38 5.87 -1.04 11.23
C MET A 38 4.50 -1.54 11.71
N PRO A 39 3.41 -1.27 10.96
CA PRO A 39 2.08 -1.74 11.35
C PRO A 39 2.03 -3.27 11.50
N GLU A 40 1.39 -3.76 12.56
CA GLU A 40 1.31 -5.22 12.79
C GLU A 40 0.66 -5.98 11.62
N ASN A 41 -0.34 -5.37 10.98
CA ASN A 41 -0.98 -5.93 9.78
C ASN A 41 -0.16 -5.73 8.49
N GLY A 42 0.94 -4.99 8.55
CA GLY A 42 1.96 -4.91 7.51
C GLY A 42 3.00 -6.02 7.59
N VAL A 43 2.84 -6.99 8.49
CA VAL A 43 3.74 -8.12 8.69
C VAL A 43 5.20 -7.68 8.82
N PHE A 44 5.53 -7.07 9.97
CA PHE A 44 6.85 -6.50 10.23
C PHE A 44 7.28 -5.50 9.17
N HIS A 45 8.41 -5.77 8.58
CA HIS A 45 9.07 -4.92 7.61
C HIS A 45 8.44 -4.92 6.21
N ASN A 46 7.37 -5.68 5.92
CA ASN A 46 6.75 -5.61 4.59
C ASN A 46 6.10 -4.24 4.32
N LEU A 47 5.60 -3.57 5.35
CA LEU A 47 5.09 -2.20 5.27
C LEU A 47 5.72 -1.33 6.34
N ILE A 48 6.28 -0.20 5.97
CA ILE A 48 6.68 0.85 6.90
C ILE A 48 6.00 2.19 6.59
N LEU A 49 5.75 2.96 7.63
CA LEU A 49 5.47 4.38 7.58
C LEU A 49 6.68 5.11 8.14
N GLY A 50 7.28 6.01 7.39
CA GLY A 50 8.43 6.80 7.81
C GLY A 50 8.08 8.28 7.95
N LYS A 51 8.51 8.93 9.03
CA LYS A 51 8.36 10.36 9.23
C LYS A 51 9.71 11.03 9.06
N ILE A 52 9.78 12.00 8.16
CA ILE A 52 11.05 12.66 7.80
C ILE A 52 10.93 14.18 7.90
N LYS A 53 12.07 14.82 8.07
CA LYS A 53 12.21 16.27 7.88
C LYS A 53 12.62 16.54 6.45
N THR A 54 11.64 16.85 5.59
CA THR A 54 11.89 17.08 4.17
C THR A 54 12.69 18.36 3.97
N ALA A 55 13.82 18.27 3.28
CA ALA A 55 14.71 19.41 3.01
C ALA A 55 14.67 19.88 1.54
N TYR A 56 14.35 18.99 0.59
CA TYR A 56 14.35 19.28 -0.85
C TYR A 56 13.48 18.26 -1.61
N PRO A 57 13.06 18.59 -2.83
CA PRO A 57 12.37 17.62 -3.69
C PRO A 57 13.26 16.38 -3.95
N GLY A 58 12.69 15.18 -3.81
CA GLY A 58 13.43 13.91 -3.95
C GLY A 58 14.10 13.41 -2.65
N HIS A 59 13.99 14.13 -1.54
CA HIS A 59 14.58 13.68 -0.27
C HIS A 59 13.94 12.37 0.24
N ALA A 60 12.62 12.22 0.09
CA ALA A 60 11.95 10.97 0.46
C ALA A 60 12.50 9.78 -0.34
N GLN A 61 12.76 9.95 -1.65
CA GLN A 61 13.34 8.91 -2.50
C GLN A 61 14.75 8.54 -2.06
N GLN A 62 15.56 9.52 -1.66
CA GLN A 62 16.90 9.27 -1.11
C GLN A 62 16.82 8.41 0.15
N ILE A 63 15.89 8.73 1.05
CA ILE A 63 15.69 7.97 2.30
C ILE A 63 15.16 6.56 2.00
N MET A 64 14.24 6.39 1.04
CA MET A 64 13.78 5.07 0.57
C MET A 64 14.98 4.19 0.15
N HIS A 65 15.89 4.74 -0.65
CA HIS A 65 17.08 4.01 -1.08
C HIS A 65 18.02 3.69 0.09
N ALA A 66 18.16 4.58 1.06
CA ALA A 66 18.92 4.32 2.27
C ALA A 66 18.32 3.16 3.09
N PHE A 67 16.99 3.14 3.26
CA PHE A 67 16.29 2.02 3.91
C PHE A 67 16.54 0.70 3.19
N TRP A 68 16.36 0.67 1.88
CA TRP A 68 16.54 -0.55 1.09
C TRP A 68 18.00 -1.01 0.97
N GLY A 69 18.95 -0.16 1.37
CA GLY A 69 20.38 -0.48 1.40
C GLY A 69 20.92 -0.95 2.74
N VAL A 70 20.14 -0.92 3.82
CA VAL A 70 20.65 -1.13 5.19
C VAL A 70 20.03 -2.33 5.89
N GLY A 71 20.83 -3.34 6.17
CA GLY A 71 20.52 -4.47 7.06
C GLY A 71 19.13 -5.08 6.80
N GLN A 72 18.36 -5.31 7.85
CA GLN A 72 17.02 -5.89 7.74
C GLN A 72 16.00 -4.96 7.04
N MET A 73 16.24 -3.64 7.04
CA MET A 73 15.38 -2.71 6.31
C MET A 73 15.45 -2.92 4.79
N SER A 74 16.47 -3.63 4.31
CA SER A 74 16.54 -4.04 2.90
C SER A 74 15.38 -4.96 2.49
N PHE A 75 14.74 -5.64 3.44
CA PHE A 75 13.56 -6.51 3.19
C PHE A 75 12.25 -5.74 3.06
N VAL A 76 12.18 -4.47 3.49
CA VAL A 76 10.97 -3.64 3.35
C VAL A 76 10.46 -3.66 1.91
N LYS A 77 9.19 -4.02 1.72
CA LYS A 77 8.55 -4.06 0.41
C LYS A 77 7.83 -2.76 0.08
N HIS A 78 7.12 -2.22 1.05
CA HIS A 78 6.29 -1.03 0.89
C HIS A 78 6.71 0.02 1.91
N ALA A 79 7.14 1.18 1.44
CA ALA A 79 7.58 2.29 2.28
C ALA A 79 6.78 3.55 1.93
N ILE A 80 6.08 4.11 2.90
CA ILE A 80 5.33 5.36 2.75
C ILE A 80 5.98 6.40 3.64
N PHE A 81 6.40 7.52 3.08
CA PHE A 81 7.02 8.60 3.83
C PHE A 81 6.12 9.82 3.92
N VAL A 82 6.02 10.36 5.13
CA VAL A 82 5.29 11.58 5.47
C VAL A 82 6.23 12.63 6.04
N ASP A 83 5.85 13.90 5.99
CA ASP A 83 6.68 14.99 6.51
C ASP A 83 6.54 15.14 8.04
N GLN A 84 7.39 15.97 8.60
CA GLN A 84 7.48 16.24 10.04
C GLN A 84 6.18 16.75 10.67
N ASP A 85 5.32 17.41 9.91
CA ASP A 85 4.03 17.96 10.36
C ASP A 85 2.90 16.91 10.36
N ALA A 86 3.17 15.68 9.86
CA ALA A 86 2.20 14.61 9.90
C ALA A 86 1.81 14.23 11.34
N PRO A 87 0.61 13.68 11.55
CA PRO A 87 0.22 13.07 12.81
C PRO A 87 1.24 12.00 13.27
N GLU A 88 1.22 11.66 14.55
CA GLU A 88 2.07 10.58 15.08
C GLU A 88 1.79 9.26 14.33
N LEU A 89 2.87 8.52 13.98
CA LEU A 89 2.77 7.38 13.06
C LEU A 89 1.84 6.25 13.51
N PRO A 90 1.69 5.91 14.82
CA PRO A 90 0.70 4.91 15.23
C PRO A 90 -0.75 5.40 15.11
N SER A 91 -0.98 6.73 14.93
CA SER A 91 -2.33 7.29 14.84
C SER A 91 -3.00 6.95 13.52
N MET A 92 -4.29 6.61 13.58
CA MET A 92 -5.12 6.44 12.39
C MET A 92 -5.30 7.75 11.58
N GLU A 93 -5.02 8.90 12.18
CA GLU A 93 -5.07 10.21 11.51
C GLU A 93 -4.01 10.37 10.42
N VAL A 94 -2.96 9.54 10.44
CA VAL A 94 -1.93 9.54 9.39
C VAL A 94 -2.48 9.07 8.04
N ILE A 95 -3.54 8.25 8.03
CA ILE A 95 -4.11 7.72 6.78
C ILE A 95 -4.76 8.84 5.94
N PRO A 96 -5.67 9.66 6.46
CA PRO A 96 -6.17 10.82 5.72
C PRO A 96 -5.05 11.80 5.30
N TYR A 97 -4.04 12.00 6.13
CA TYR A 97 -2.87 12.82 5.79
C TYR A 97 -2.18 12.28 4.51
N ILE A 98 -1.91 10.97 4.46
CA ILE A 98 -1.33 10.28 3.29
C ILE A 98 -2.24 10.45 2.08
N LEU A 99 -3.54 10.13 2.22
CA LEU A 99 -4.49 10.14 1.11
C LEU A 99 -4.73 11.54 0.54
N ASN A 100 -4.53 12.60 1.32
CA ASN A 100 -4.61 13.97 0.84
C ASN A 100 -3.33 14.47 0.15
N ARG A 101 -2.23 13.70 0.20
CA ARG A 101 -0.93 14.05 -0.39
C ARG A 101 -0.44 13.06 -1.43
N PHE A 102 -1.09 11.91 -1.52
CA PHE A 102 -0.74 10.87 -2.48
C PHE A 102 -0.97 11.32 -3.93
N THR A 103 0.05 11.15 -4.78
CA THR A 103 -0.07 11.27 -6.23
C THR A 103 0.58 10.08 -6.92
N THR A 104 0.12 9.74 -8.11
CA THR A 104 0.73 8.66 -8.91
C THR A 104 2.15 9.00 -9.37
N GLU A 105 2.49 10.28 -9.45
CA GLU A 105 3.84 10.76 -9.82
C GLU A 105 4.86 10.53 -8.70
N ASN A 106 4.38 10.44 -7.46
CA ASN A 106 5.21 10.24 -6.27
C ASN A 106 5.39 8.77 -5.89
N ILE A 107 5.03 7.86 -6.81
CA ILE A 107 5.25 6.42 -6.67
C ILE A 107 6.61 6.06 -7.24
N LEU A 108 7.45 5.42 -6.43
CA LEU A 108 8.70 4.81 -6.85
C LEU A 108 8.54 3.28 -6.82
N ILE A 109 8.60 2.64 -7.99
CA ILE A 109 8.64 1.18 -8.09
C ILE A 109 10.04 0.77 -8.54
N THR A 110 10.66 -0.11 -7.77
CA THR A 110 11.97 -0.67 -8.06
C THR A 110 12.01 -2.15 -7.69
N LYS A 111 13.20 -2.76 -7.73
CA LYS A 111 13.40 -4.18 -7.45
C LYS A 111 14.55 -4.35 -6.47
N GLY A 112 14.41 -5.28 -5.55
CA GLY A 112 15.44 -5.52 -4.57
C GLY A 112 15.24 -6.81 -3.79
N VAL A 113 16.01 -6.95 -2.74
CA VAL A 113 15.95 -8.08 -1.81
C VAL A 113 14.64 -8.00 -1.03
N VAL A 114 13.94 -9.12 -0.89
CA VAL A 114 12.79 -9.32 -0.01
C VAL A 114 13.07 -10.46 0.95
N ASP A 115 12.26 -10.57 1.99
CA ASP A 115 12.38 -11.67 2.95
C ASP A 115 12.26 -13.03 2.23
N ALA A 116 13.05 -14.02 2.69
CA ALA A 116 13.01 -15.38 2.16
C ALA A 116 11.63 -16.06 2.35
N LEU A 117 10.82 -15.58 3.30
CA LEU A 117 9.45 -16.05 3.55
C LEU A 117 8.40 -15.32 2.71
N ASP A 118 8.78 -14.30 1.93
CA ASP A 118 7.86 -13.61 1.05
C ASP A 118 7.39 -14.55 -0.07
N HIS A 119 6.07 -14.79 -0.11
CA HIS A 119 5.46 -15.70 -1.07
C HIS A 119 4.82 -14.98 -2.26
N SER A 120 4.79 -13.66 -2.26
CA SER A 120 4.21 -12.87 -3.35
C SER A 120 5.18 -12.61 -4.48
N SER A 121 6.47 -12.62 -4.19
CA SER A 121 7.52 -12.35 -5.18
C SER A 121 7.70 -13.52 -6.14
N PRO A 122 7.92 -13.24 -7.44
CA PRO A 122 8.04 -14.28 -8.45
C PRO A 122 9.37 -15.04 -8.40
N LYS A 123 10.34 -14.54 -7.63
CA LYS A 123 11.67 -15.16 -7.43
C LYS A 123 12.00 -15.19 -5.94
N PHE A 124 12.65 -16.26 -5.51
CA PHE A 124 13.14 -16.39 -4.14
C PHE A 124 14.02 -15.20 -3.74
N ALA A 125 13.67 -14.56 -2.63
CA ALA A 125 14.37 -13.41 -2.04
C ALA A 125 14.57 -12.19 -2.97
N VAL A 126 13.85 -12.11 -4.09
CA VAL A 126 13.92 -10.97 -5.02
C VAL A 126 12.54 -10.58 -5.48
N GLY A 127 12.11 -9.36 -5.15
CA GLY A 127 10.78 -8.86 -5.46
C GLY A 127 10.72 -7.36 -5.70
N GLY A 128 9.52 -6.89 -5.92
CA GLY A 128 9.20 -5.48 -6.10
C GLY A 128 9.29 -4.70 -4.81
N LYS A 129 9.72 -3.45 -4.93
CA LYS A 129 9.76 -2.44 -3.88
C LYS A 129 8.87 -1.28 -4.27
N LEU A 130 8.01 -0.85 -3.38
CA LEU A 130 7.13 0.30 -3.55
C LEU A 130 7.52 1.39 -2.55
N GLY A 131 7.86 2.56 -3.04
CA GLY A 131 7.99 3.77 -2.25
C GLY A 131 6.90 4.77 -2.61
N ILE A 132 6.31 5.42 -1.62
CA ILE A 132 5.32 6.47 -1.81
C ILE A 132 5.77 7.70 -1.02
N ASP A 133 5.96 8.82 -1.73
CA ASP A 133 6.31 10.10 -1.14
C ASP A 133 5.05 10.92 -0.87
N CYS A 134 4.69 11.06 0.40
CA CYS A 134 3.57 11.88 0.87
C CYS A 134 4.07 13.08 1.72
N THR A 135 5.28 13.58 1.45
CA THR A 135 5.87 14.74 2.13
C THR A 135 5.45 16.08 1.52
N GLY A 136 4.81 16.06 0.36
CA GLY A 136 4.36 17.27 -0.33
C GLY A 136 3.17 17.97 0.33
N ASN A 137 2.76 19.06 -0.27
CA ASN A 137 1.59 19.80 0.16
C ASN A 137 0.30 18.99 0.01
N GLU A 138 -0.67 19.31 0.85
CA GLU A 138 -2.01 18.77 0.70
C GLU A 138 -2.60 19.18 -0.66
N MET A 139 -3.13 18.21 -1.37
CA MET A 139 -3.77 18.46 -2.65
C MET A 139 -5.15 19.08 -2.44
N THR A 140 -5.46 20.07 -3.24
CA THR A 140 -6.86 20.48 -3.38
C THR A 140 -7.64 19.29 -3.93
N PRO A 141 -8.75 18.86 -3.28
CA PRO A 141 -9.55 17.77 -3.79
C PRO A 141 -9.95 18.08 -5.23
N LEU A 142 -9.38 17.40 -6.18
CA LEU A 142 -9.86 17.40 -7.55
C LEU A 142 -11.26 16.80 -7.47
N GLY A 143 -12.27 17.54 -7.93
CA GLY A 143 -13.68 17.14 -7.87
C GLY A 143 -13.91 15.77 -8.53
N ILE A 144 -13.63 14.71 -7.76
CA ILE A 144 -14.00 13.38 -8.17
C ILE A 144 -15.50 13.27 -7.94
N ASP A 145 -16.21 12.86 -8.97
CA ASP A 145 -17.60 12.51 -8.86
C ASP A 145 -17.74 11.16 -8.12
N ILE A 146 -17.73 11.23 -6.77
CA ILE A 146 -17.84 10.03 -5.93
C ILE A 146 -19.27 9.51 -6.02
N LEU A 147 -19.41 8.32 -6.59
CA LEU A 147 -20.68 7.62 -6.64
C LEU A 147 -20.92 6.86 -5.32
N GLU A 148 -22.20 6.64 -5.00
CA GLU A 148 -22.56 5.73 -3.91
C GLU A 148 -22.11 4.29 -4.22
N ASP A 149 -21.77 3.52 -3.18
CA ASP A 149 -21.21 2.16 -3.33
C ASP A 149 -22.08 1.25 -4.21
N ALA A 150 -23.40 1.28 -4.01
CA ALA A 150 -24.34 0.46 -4.79
C ALA A 150 -24.35 0.85 -6.27
N VAL A 151 -24.30 2.16 -6.58
CA VAL A 151 -24.30 2.66 -7.96
C VAL A 151 -23.00 2.33 -8.67
N LEU A 152 -21.86 2.49 -7.96
CA LEU A 152 -20.55 2.16 -8.52
C LEU A 152 -20.42 0.65 -8.75
N LEU A 153 -20.89 -0.18 -7.79
CA LEU A 153 -20.91 -1.64 -7.93
C LEU A 153 -21.74 -2.09 -9.13
N GLU A 154 -22.94 -1.55 -9.32
CA GLU A 154 -23.79 -1.85 -10.47
C GLU A 154 -23.08 -1.54 -11.78
N LYS A 155 -22.47 -0.35 -11.90
CA LYS A 155 -21.71 0.03 -13.09
C LYS A 155 -20.54 -0.93 -13.36
N MET A 156 -19.80 -1.32 -12.31
CA MET A 156 -18.70 -2.29 -12.43
C MET A 156 -19.19 -3.68 -12.83
N GLN A 157 -20.31 -4.16 -12.27
CA GLN A 157 -20.91 -5.46 -12.60
C GLN A 157 -21.51 -5.50 -14.01
N ASN A 158 -21.87 -4.36 -14.58
CA ASN A 158 -22.24 -4.26 -15.98
C ASN A 158 -21.05 -4.42 -16.93
N ILE A 159 -19.83 -4.14 -16.46
CA ILE A 159 -18.58 -4.37 -17.18
C ILE A 159 -18.10 -5.82 -16.98
N SER A 160 -18.07 -6.30 -15.72
CA SER A 160 -17.64 -7.66 -15.42
C SER A 160 -18.50 -8.30 -14.32
N LYS A 161 -19.07 -9.46 -14.62
CA LYS A 161 -19.82 -10.29 -13.65
C LYS A 161 -18.93 -10.97 -12.60
N ASP A 162 -17.62 -10.94 -12.80
CA ASP A 162 -16.65 -11.46 -11.82
C ASP A 162 -16.64 -10.63 -10.55
N ILE A 163 -17.07 -9.36 -10.59
CA ILE A 163 -17.11 -8.45 -9.44
C ILE A 163 -18.33 -8.79 -8.57
N LYS A 164 -18.08 -9.11 -7.28
CA LYS A 164 -19.09 -9.58 -6.33
C LYS A 164 -19.45 -8.56 -5.28
N GLY A 165 -18.51 -7.74 -4.85
CA GLY A 165 -18.73 -6.73 -3.81
C GLY A 165 -17.84 -5.50 -4.00
N LEU A 166 -18.24 -4.42 -3.35
CA LEU A 166 -17.52 -3.16 -3.36
C LEU A 166 -17.71 -2.42 -2.04
N LYS A 167 -16.66 -1.80 -1.58
CA LYS A 167 -16.71 -0.81 -0.49
C LYS A 167 -15.74 0.31 -0.75
N GLN A 168 -16.15 1.53 -0.45
CA GLN A 168 -15.30 2.71 -0.49
C GLN A 168 -14.89 3.13 0.91
N TYR A 169 -13.61 3.51 1.04
CA TYR A 169 -13.02 4.04 2.25
C TYR A 169 -12.52 5.46 2.04
N TYR A 170 -12.55 6.27 3.08
CA TYR A 170 -12.01 7.64 3.08
C TYR A 170 -12.55 8.52 1.96
N LYS A 171 -13.86 8.45 1.71
CA LYS A 171 -14.57 9.21 0.65
C LYS A 171 -14.36 10.74 0.74
N ASN A 172 -14.02 11.24 1.91
CA ASN A 172 -13.81 12.66 2.19
C ASN A 172 -12.35 13.11 2.01
N THR A 173 -11.47 12.27 1.46
CA THR A 173 -10.09 12.61 1.12
C THR A 173 -9.91 12.87 -0.37
N SER A 174 -8.75 13.41 -0.75
CA SER A 174 -8.41 13.65 -2.16
C SER A 174 -8.23 12.36 -2.97
N ASN A 175 -7.93 11.23 -2.30
CA ASN A 175 -7.75 9.92 -2.92
C ASN A 175 -8.56 8.83 -2.19
N PRO A 176 -9.89 8.77 -2.41
CA PRO A 176 -10.71 7.68 -1.89
C PRO A 176 -10.21 6.32 -2.38
N ILE A 177 -10.35 5.31 -1.51
CA ILE A 177 -9.98 3.93 -1.82
C ILE A 177 -11.25 3.15 -2.14
N VAL A 178 -11.30 2.53 -3.31
CA VAL A 178 -12.32 1.57 -3.72
C VAL A 178 -11.75 0.17 -3.58
N VAL A 179 -12.35 -0.68 -2.76
CA VAL A 179 -11.99 -2.09 -2.64
C VAL A 179 -13.10 -2.92 -3.27
N ILE A 180 -12.73 -3.81 -4.19
CA ILE A 180 -13.67 -4.74 -4.82
C ILE A 180 -13.28 -6.19 -4.53
N THR A 181 -14.28 -7.04 -4.36
CA THR A 181 -14.09 -8.49 -4.33
C THR A 181 -14.42 -9.09 -5.68
N VAL A 182 -13.60 -10.04 -6.11
CA VAL A 182 -13.76 -10.72 -7.40
C VAL A 182 -13.75 -12.24 -7.25
N GLU A 183 -14.55 -12.90 -8.07
CA GLU A 183 -14.37 -14.31 -8.38
C GLU A 183 -13.31 -14.42 -9.47
N LYS A 184 -12.11 -14.90 -9.11
CA LYS A 184 -10.96 -14.86 -10.00
C LYS A 184 -11.04 -15.92 -11.09
N ASN A 185 -11.39 -15.49 -12.29
CA ASN A 185 -11.49 -16.37 -13.47
C ASN A 185 -10.42 -16.06 -14.54
N ARG A 186 -9.73 -14.90 -14.43
CA ARG A 186 -8.75 -14.41 -15.41
C ARG A 186 -7.71 -13.50 -14.77
N SER A 187 -6.73 -13.07 -15.56
CA SER A 187 -5.77 -12.03 -15.13
C SER A 187 -6.47 -10.72 -14.79
N GLN A 188 -6.19 -10.15 -13.63
CA GLN A 188 -6.80 -8.91 -13.18
C GLN A 188 -6.37 -7.69 -14.00
N LYS A 189 -5.27 -7.76 -14.74
CA LYS A 189 -4.87 -6.70 -15.68
C LYS A 189 -5.98 -6.39 -16.69
N TYR A 190 -6.61 -7.42 -17.27
CA TYR A 190 -7.73 -7.20 -18.19
C TYR A 190 -8.93 -6.53 -17.52
N LEU A 191 -9.22 -6.92 -16.28
CA LEU A 191 -10.29 -6.28 -15.51
C LEU A 191 -9.98 -4.81 -15.26
N VAL A 192 -8.74 -4.46 -14.88
CA VAL A 192 -8.30 -3.07 -14.68
C VAL A 192 -8.45 -2.27 -15.98
N ASP A 193 -8.05 -2.82 -17.12
CA ASP A 193 -8.19 -2.18 -18.42
C ASP A 193 -9.65 -1.90 -18.78
N GLU A 194 -10.56 -2.86 -18.53
CA GLU A 194 -12.00 -2.70 -18.73
C GLU A 194 -12.63 -1.67 -17.80
N LEU A 195 -12.20 -1.62 -16.54
CA LEU A 195 -12.68 -0.67 -15.53
C LEU A 195 -12.16 0.76 -15.75
N SER A 196 -11.20 0.97 -16.64
CA SER A 196 -10.62 2.29 -16.92
C SER A 196 -11.65 3.34 -17.32
N LEU A 197 -12.78 2.93 -17.88
CA LEU A 197 -13.93 3.80 -18.21
C LEU A 197 -14.56 4.46 -16.97
N LEU A 198 -14.34 3.88 -15.77
CA LEU A 198 -14.86 4.37 -14.50
C LEU A 198 -13.81 5.14 -13.68
N PHE A 199 -12.57 5.30 -14.17
CA PHE A 199 -11.48 5.92 -13.40
C PHE A 199 -11.69 7.42 -13.09
N LYS A 200 -12.63 8.09 -13.74
CA LYS A 200 -13.09 9.41 -13.32
C LYS A 200 -13.78 9.41 -11.93
N HIS A 201 -14.22 8.25 -11.46
CA HIS A 201 -14.85 8.03 -10.16
C HIS A 201 -13.92 7.32 -9.15
N ILE A 202 -12.70 6.93 -9.56
CA ILE A 202 -11.81 6.06 -8.78
C ILE A 202 -10.40 6.63 -8.78
N LYS A 203 -9.79 6.77 -7.61
CA LYS A 203 -8.37 7.15 -7.47
C LYS A 203 -7.48 5.97 -7.10
N ILE A 204 -7.91 5.19 -6.13
CA ILE A 204 -7.21 3.98 -5.69
C ILE A 204 -8.18 2.82 -5.79
N LEU A 205 -7.87 1.84 -6.61
CA LEU A 205 -8.62 0.59 -6.76
C LEU A 205 -7.83 -0.56 -6.16
N VAL A 206 -8.42 -1.29 -5.24
CA VAL A 206 -7.85 -2.52 -4.67
C VAL A 206 -8.74 -3.69 -5.03
N ILE A 207 -8.16 -4.74 -5.60
CA ILE A 207 -8.85 -5.95 -6.04
C ILE A 207 -8.42 -7.10 -5.13
N VAL A 208 -9.37 -7.74 -4.47
CA VAL A 208 -9.14 -8.93 -3.63
C VAL A 208 -10.07 -10.07 -4.04
N ASP A 209 -9.71 -11.31 -3.69
CA ASP A 209 -10.62 -12.45 -3.90
C ASP A 209 -11.90 -12.29 -3.07
N GLU A 210 -13.04 -12.75 -3.59
CA GLU A 210 -14.29 -12.84 -2.81
C GLU A 210 -14.13 -13.78 -1.61
N LYS A 211 -13.46 -14.90 -1.80
CA LYS A 211 -13.25 -15.88 -0.74
C LYS A 211 -12.26 -15.37 0.30
N ASN A 212 -12.62 -15.49 1.58
CA ASN A 212 -11.80 -15.17 2.75
C ASN A 212 -11.43 -13.68 2.89
N ASN A 213 -12.18 -12.78 2.24
CA ASN A 213 -12.04 -11.34 2.43
C ASN A 213 -13.38 -10.74 2.81
N ASP A 214 -13.37 -10.04 3.94
CA ASP A 214 -14.50 -9.26 4.44
C ASP A 214 -14.21 -7.78 4.20
N LEU A 215 -15.05 -7.14 3.38
CA LEU A 215 -14.92 -5.72 3.05
C LEU A 215 -15.15 -4.80 4.27
N GLU A 216 -15.72 -5.30 5.37
CA GLU A 216 -15.87 -4.52 6.61
C GLU A 216 -14.60 -4.59 7.49
N ASN A 217 -13.68 -5.50 7.21
CA ASN A 217 -12.47 -5.71 7.99
C ASN A 217 -11.24 -5.06 7.34
N ALA A 218 -11.13 -3.73 7.45
CA ALA A 218 -10.01 -2.96 6.90
C ALA A 218 -8.63 -3.46 7.38
N TYR A 219 -8.52 -3.92 8.63
CA TYR A 219 -7.28 -4.46 9.18
C TYR A 219 -6.79 -5.67 8.36
N MET A 220 -7.68 -6.63 8.10
CA MET A 220 -7.33 -7.82 7.33
C MET A 220 -7.16 -7.53 5.84
N LEU A 221 -7.83 -6.53 5.31
CA LEU A 221 -7.61 -6.09 3.93
C LEU A 221 -6.21 -5.53 3.74
N VAL A 222 -5.71 -4.69 4.64
CA VAL A 222 -4.32 -4.20 4.59
C VAL A 222 -3.34 -5.37 4.66
N TRP A 223 -3.54 -6.30 5.61
CA TRP A 223 -2.72 -7.51 5.72
C TRP A 223 -2.70 -8.30 4.40
N ARG A 224 -3.86 -8.48 3.76
CA ARG A 224 -4.00 -9.20 2.50
C ARG A 224 -3.23 -8.51 1.37
N VAL A 225 -3.43 -7.20 1.22
CA VAL A 225 -2.76 -6.40 0.18
C VAL A 225 -1.24 -6.50 0.32
N VAL A 226 -0.73 -6.19 1.51
CA VAL A 226 0.73 -6.15 1.77
C VAL A 226 1.41 -7.50 1.51
N ASN A 227 0.71 -8.60 1.80
CA ASN A 227 1.29 -9.94 1.64
C ASN A 227 1.11 -10.55 0.25
N ASN A 228 0.12 -10.12 -0.53
CA ASN A 228 -0.18 -10.76 -1.81
C ASN A 228 0.43 -10.05 -3.02
N ILE A 229 0.88 -8.80 -2.88
CA ILE A 229 1.37 -8.02 -4.01
C ILE A 229 2.89 -8.07 -4.17
N ASP A 230 3.32 -8.14 -5.42
CA ASP A 230 4.64 -7.71 -5.87
C ASP A 230 4.46 -6.44 -6.70
N SER A 231 5.09 -5.34 -6.29
CA SER A 231 4.81 -4.03 -6.88
C SER A 231 5.14 -3.93 -8.37
N ASN A 232 6.05 -4.74 -8.89
CA ASN A 232 6.36 -4.76 -10.32
C ASN A 232 5.30 -5.49 -11.16
N ARG A 233 4.53 -6.40 -10.55
CA ARG A 233 3.54 -7.21 -11.24
C ARG A 233 2.11 -6.71 -11.05
N ASP A 234 1.81 -6.23 -9.84
CA ASP A 234 0.43 -6.13 -9.35
C ASP A 234 -0.06 -4.68 -9.21
N ILE A 235 0.79 -3.70 -9.51
CA ILE A 235 0.42 -2.28 -9.49
C ILE A 235 0.30 -1.76 -10.91
N TYR A 236 -0.84 -1.19 -11.23
CA TYR A 236 -1.16 -0.61 -12.53
C TYR A 236 -1.47 0.88 -12.34
N ILE A 237 -0.68 1.73 -13.00
CA ILE A 237 -0.87 3.19 -12.98
C ILE A 237 -1.48 3.61 -14.31
N ASN A 238 -2.64 4.27 -14.23
CA ASN A 238 -3.34 4.81 -15.40
C ASN A 238 -3.74 6.27 -15.09
N GLY A 239 -2.94 7.20 -15.59
CA GLY A 239 -3.10 8.62 -15.28
C GLY A 239 -3.02 8.87 -13.78
N GLN A 240 -4.09 9.37 -13.19
CA GLN A 240 -4.17 9.66 -11.75
C GLN A 240 -4.78 8.51 -10.92
N THR A 241 -5.05 7.37 -11.53
CA THR A 241 -5.61 6.20 -10.85
C THR A 241 -4.53 5.13 -10.69
N VAL A 242 -4.43 4.58 -9.49
CA VAL A 242 -3.63 3.40 -9.21
C VAL A 242 -4.55 2.22 -8.92
N SER A 243 -4.29 1.08 -9.55
CA SER A 243 -5.00 -0.17 -9.31
C SER A 243 -4.02 -1.21 -8.76
N ILE A 244 -4.45 -1.95 -7.75
CA ILE A 244 -3.64 -2.93 -7.02
C ILE A 244 -4.33 -4.28 -7.07
N ASP A 245 -3.71 -5.26 -7.71
CA ASP A 245 -4.18 -6.65 -7.72
C ASP A 245 -3.64 -7.40 -6.51
N ALA A 246 -4.43 -7.45 -5.44
CA ALA A 246 -4.12 -8.19 -4.23
C ALA A 246 -4.81 -9.57 -4.17
N THR A 247 -5.28 -10.09 -5.31
CA THR A 247 -5.82 -11.45 -5.38
C THR A 247 -4.72 -12.49 -5.12
N ASN A 248 -5.13 -13.66 -4.63
CA ASN A 248 -4.21 -14.76 -4.38
C ASN A 248 -3.54 -15.21 -5.69
N LYS A 249 -2.21 -15.33 -5.67
CA LYS A 249 -1.41 -15.77 -6.82
C LYS A 249 -1.08 -17.28 -6.78
N ASN A 250 -1.67 -18.01 -5.81
CA ASN A 250 -1.43 -19.45 -5.66
C ASN A 250 -1.99 -20.23 -6.87
N GLY A 251 -1.10 -20.57 -7.74
CA GLY A 251 -1.26 -21.34 -8.94
C GLY A 251 0.10 -21.73 -9.51
N HIS A 252 1.12 -21.66 -8.66
CA HIS A 252 2.49 -22.08 -8.96
C HIS A 252 2.88 -23.22 -8.07
#